data_a01748de679df97c62df3250fb070db5
#
_entry.id   a01748de679df97c62df3250fb070db5
#
_cell.length_a   1.000
_cell.length_b   1.000
_cell.length_c   1.000
_cell.angle_alpha   90.00
_cell.angle_beta   90.00
_cell.angle_gamma   90.00
#
_symmetry.space_group_name_H-M   'P 1'
#
loop_
_entity.id
_entity.type
_entity.pdbx_description
1 polymer ?
#
loop_
_entity_poly.entity_id
_entity_poly.type
_entity_poly.pdbx_seq_one_letter_code
_entity_poly.pdbx_strand_id
1 'polypeptide(L)'
;MRLREDELFVRRIKETLPKGLKNNLHLHDLHLKDAPIRLRVPLDEVEKTPVNPADPSIEKIRKALSRQSELGAMEAVVVPLAIGADVDHLTVREAATPFTANRPTAFYEDLPYIANASEAEKKNPAGPAGEEIFEPIIYRADAAIERKRRLVLGYASQIDEQAGALIANFAINYNGGERLWINRSWRSSFPQDDVMNSHN
;
A
#
# COMPACT_ATOMS: atom_id res chain seq x y z
N MET A 1 -16.35 9.00 9.57
CA MET A 1 -15.87 7.85 10.34
C MET A 1 -14.45 7.46 9.91
N ARG A 2 -14.19 7.19 8.63
CA ARG A 2 -12.85 6.82 8.10
C ARG A 2 -11.74 7.81 8.45
N LEU A 3 -11.90 9.11 8.18
CA LEU A 3 -10.85 10.10 8.48
C LEU A 3 -10.39 10.03 9.95
N ARG A 4 -11.32 9.80 10.88
CA ARG A 4 -10.97 9.65 12.29
C ARG A 4 -10.18 8.37 12.57
N GLU A 5 -10.45 7.29 11.84
CA GLU A 5 -9.69 6.04 11.91
C GLU A 5 -8.28 6.23 11.33
N ASP A 6 -8.13 6.93 10.22
CA ASP A 6 -6.85 7.28 9.61
C ASP A 6 -5.99 8.13 10.56
N GLU A 7 -6.57 9.15 11.19
CA GLU A 7 -5.89 9.99 12.18
C GLU A 7 -5.44 9.16 13.40
N LEU A 8 -6.29 8.25 13.88
CA LEU A 8 -5.95 7.33 14.98
C LEU A 8 -4.83 6.38 14.58
N PHE A 9 -4.88 5.83 13.37
CA PHE A 9 -3.86 4.95 12.83
C PHE A 9 -2.50 5.64 12.76
N VAL A 10 -2.44 6.83 12.14
CA VAL A 10 -1.22 7.62 12.05
C VAL A 10 -0.68 7.98 13.43
N ARG A 11 -1.53 8.33 14.39
CA ARG A 11 -1.12 8.59 15.76
C ARG A 11 -0.49 7.37 16.41
N ARG A 12 -1.09 6.20 16.27
CA ARG A 12 -0.55 4.93 16.80
C ARG A 12 0.80 4.57 16.18
N ILE A 13 0.95 4.79 14.85
CA ILE A 13 2.26 4.60 14.21
C ILE A 13 3.29 5.56 14.81
N LYS A 14 2.96 6.85 14.95
CA LYS A 14 3.88 7.83 15.55
C LYS A 14 4.34 7.44 16.95
N GLU A 15 3.50 6.79 17.76
CA GLU A 15 3.87 6.30 19.09
C GLU A 15 4.98 5.25 19.02
N THR A 16 5.06 4.47 17.94
CA THR A 16 6.06 3.40 17.75
C THR A 16 7.35 3.89 17.08
N LEU A 17 7.34 5.07 16.46
CA LEU A 17 8.50 5.62 15.77
C LEU A 17 9.53 6.22 16.75
N PRO A 18 10.83 6.16 16.41
CA PRO A 18 11.86 6.94 17.08
C PRO A 18 11.49 8.44 17.12
N LYS A 19 11.89 9.15 18.19
CA LYS A 19 11.52 10.57 18.37
C LYS A 19 11.84 11.44 17.14
N GLY A 20 12.98 11.22 16.48
CA GLY A 20 13.40 11.99 15.32
C GLY A 20 12.53 11.78 14.07
N LEU A 21 11.81 10.66 13.98
CA LEU A 21 10.98 10.32 12.82
C LEU A 21 9.49 10.66 12.99
N LYS A 22 9.04 10.93 14.22
CA LYS A 22 7.61 11.18 14.50
C LYS A 22 7.04 12.36 13.73
N ASN A 23 7.83 13.40 13.53
CA ASN A 23 7.42 14.61 12.84
C ASN A 23 7.46 14.50 11.31
N ASN A 24 8.07 13.43 10.78
CA ASN A 24 8.20 13.21 9.34
C ASN A 24 7.04 12.41 8.75
N LEU A 25 6.14 11.89 9.59
CA LEU A 25 4.94 11.20 9.14
C LEU A 25 3.76 12.18 9.09
N HIS A 26 3.21 12.39 7.91
CA HIS A 26 2.08 13.28 7.66
C HIS A 26 0.94 12.52 6.99
N LEU A 27 -0.29 12.84 7.37
CA LEU A 27 -1.51 12.39 6.70
C LEU A 27 -2.04 13.53 5.83
N HIS A 28 -2.26 13.23 4.56
CA HIS A 28 -2.91 14.13 3.62
C HIS A 28 -4.22 13.49 3.15
N ASP A 29 -5.35 13.88 3.75
CA ASP A 29 -6.65 13.42 3.30
C ASP A 29 -7.05 14.19 2.02
N LEU A 30 -7.32 13.45 0.98
CA LEU A 30 -7.80 13.99 -0.30
C LEU A 30 -9.31 14.14 -0.36
N HIS A 31 -10.04 13.79 0.71
CA HIS A 31 -11.52 13.83 0.76
C HIS A 31 -12.16 13.11 -0.44
N LEU A 32 -11.62 11.96 -0.80
CA LEU A 32 -12.21 11.09 -1.80
C LEU A 32 -13.33 10.26 -1.17
N LYS A 33 -14.37 10.02 -1.94
CA LYS A 33 -15.43 9.10 -1.55
C LYS A 33 -15.03 7.68 -1.94
N ASP A 34 -15.37 6.71 -1.11
CA ASP A 34 -15.20 5.29 -1.43
C ASP A 34 -15.96 4.90 -2.69
N ALA A 35 -15.47 3.87 -3.37
CA ALA A 35 -16.03 3.39 -4.62
C ALA A 35 -17.55 3.17 -4.61
N PRO A 36 -18.17 2.52 -3.61
CA PRO A 36 -19.62 2.34 -3.59
C PRO A 36 -20.39 3.66 -3.67
N ILE A 37 -19.91 4.70 -2.99
CA ILE A 37 -20.55 6.03 -2.98
C ILE A 37 -20.23 6.81 -4.25
N ARG A 38 -18.98 6.75 -4.68
CA ARG A 38 -18.44 7.51 -5.81
C ARG A 38 -18.97 7.01 -7.15
N LEU A 39 -19.00 5.69 -7.31
CA LEU A 39 -19.42 5.02 -8.54
C LEU A 39 -20.89 4.59 -8.51
N ARG A 40 -21.54 4.68 -7.34
CA ARG A 40 -22.93 4.21 -7.12
C ARG A 40 -23.09 2.72 -7.43
N VAL A 41 -22.11 1.92 -7.05
CA VAL A 41 -22.12 0.46 -7.19
C VAL A 41 -22.32 -0.22 -5.84
N PRO A 42 -22.95 -1.40 -5.78
CA PRO A 42 -22.99 -2.22 -4.57
C PRO A 42 -21.57 -2.59 -4.10
N LEU A 43 -21.43 -2.85 -2.80
CA LEU A 43 -20.12 -3.18 -2.21
C LEU A 43 -19.50 -4.45 -2.83
N ASP A 44 -20.31 -5.44 -3.14
CA ASP A 44 -19.92 -6.71 -3.76
C ASP A 44 -19.59 -6.61 -5.27
N GLU A 45 -19.79 -5.45 -5.86
CA GLU A 45 -19.44 -5.13 -7.24
C GLU A 45 -18.11 -4.34 -7.36
N VAL A 46 -17.56 -3.85 -6.25
CA VAL A 46 -16.35 -3.00 -6.25
C VAL A 46 -15.16 -3.69 -6.90
N GLU A 47 -14.94 -4.97 -6.61
CA GLU A 47 -13.85 -5.78 -7.19
C GLU A 47 -14.08 -6.18 -8.66
N LYS A 48 -15.29 -6.00 -9.18
CA LYS A 48 -15.67 -6.33 -10.57
C LYS A 48 -15.78 -5.07 -11.44
N THR A 49 -15.72 -3.90 -10.81
CA THR A 49 -15.89 -2.62 -11.51
C THR A 49 -14.57 -2.19 -12.13
N PRO A 50 -14.50 -2.00 -13.46
CA PRO A 50 -13.27 -1.53 -14.10
C PRO A 50 -12.98 -0.08 -13.73
N VAL A 51 -11.70 0.28 -13.73
CA VAL A 51 -11.30 1.69 -13.60
C VAL A 51 -11.86 2.49 -14.76
N ASN A 52 -12.53 3.58 -14.44
CA ASN A 52 -12.91 4.58 -15.44
C ASN A 52 -11.78 5.63 -15.54
N PRO A 53 -11.09 5.74 -16.69
CA PRO A 53 -10.02 6.74 -16.86
C PRO A 53 -10.49 8.19 -16.70
N ALA A 54 -11.79 8.43 -16.85
CA ALA A 54 -12.41 9.74 -16.64
C ALA A 54 -12.87 9.99 -15.19
N ASP A 55 -12.56 9.07 -14.24
CA ASP A 55 -12.90 9.26 -12.84
C ASP A 55 -12.18 10.50 -12.27
N PRO A 56 -12.93 11.50 -11.75
CA PRO A 56 -12.33 12.71 -11.19
C PRO A 56 -11.34 12.47 -10.05
N SER A 57 -11.43 11.31 -9.38
CA SER A 57 -10.50 10.92 -8.32
C SER A 57 -9.09 10.75 -8.85
N ILE A 58 -8.91 10.21 -10.07
CA ILE A 58 -7.59 10.06 -10.72
C ILE A 58 -6.90 11.41 -10.82
N GLU A 59 -7.60 12.41 -11.36
CA GLU A 59 -7.03 13.75 -11.53
C GLU A 59 -6.72 14.42 -10.19
N LYS A 60 -7.57 14.21 -9.18
CA LYS A 60 -7.37 14.76 -7.84
C LYS A 60 -6.14 14.15 -7.16
N ILE A 61 -5.92 12.84 -7.30
CA ILE A 61 -4.73 12.15 -6.81
C ILE A 61 -3.49 12.65 -7.56
N ARG A 62 -3.55 12.73 -8.90
CA ARG A 62 -2.46 13.25 -9.73
C ARG A 62 -2.01 14.65 -9.32
N LYS A 63 -2.96 15.56 -9.09
CA LYS A 63 -2.67 16.93 -8.60
C LYS A 63 -1.99 16.93 -7.23
N ALA A 64 -2.41 16.07 -6.33
CA ALA A 64 -1.77 15.96 -5.02
C ALA A 64 -0.32 15.45 -5.14
N LEU A 65 -0.08 14.43 -5.97
CA LEU A 65 1.26 13.88 -6.21
C LEU A 65 2.16 14.88 -6.96
N SER A 66 1.63 15.59 -7.97
CA SER A 66 2.37 16.64 -8.68
C SER A 66 2.86 17.70 -7.73
N ARG A 67 2.01 18.18 -6.84
CA ARG A 67 2.37 19.19 -5.83
C ARG A 67 3.51 18.71 -4.91
N GLN A 68 3.50 17.46 -4.48
CA GLN A 68 4.59 16.89 -3.67
C GLN A 68 5.89 16.79 -4.48
N SER A 69 5.78 16.40 -5.75
CA SER A 69 6.91 16.30 -6.66
C SER A 69 7.55 17.68 -6.93
N GLU A 70 6.74 18.71 -7.17
CA GLU A 70 7.18 20.09 -7.43
C GLU A 70 7.90 20.69 -6.21
N LEU A 71 7.47 20.34 -5.01
CA LEU A 71 8.12 20.75 -3.76
C LEU A 71 9.45 20.02 -3.51
N GLY A 72 9.87 19.09 -4.39
CA GLY A 72 11.05 18.27 -4.19
C GLY A 72 10.95 17.29 -3.02
N ALA A 73 9.73 17.13 -2.48
CA ALA A 73 9.49 16.32 -1.29
C ALA A 73 9.28 14.83 -1.60
N MET A 74 9.18 14.46 -2.88
CA MET A 74 8.87 13.09 -3.29
C MET A 74 10.11 12.39 -3.86
N GLU A 75 10.86 11.71 -3.00
CA GLU A 75 12.04 10.93 -3.39
C GLU A 75 11.69 9.53 -3.90
N ALA A 76 10.64 8.94 -3.36
CA ALA A 76 10.14 7.61 -3.71
C ALA A 76 8.62 7.56 -3.68
N VAL A 77 8.04 6.55 -4.31
CA VAL A 77 6.59 6.32 -4.34
C VAL A 77 6.29 4.89 -3.89
N VAL A 78 5.34 4.75 -2.97
CA VAL A 78 4.79 3.45 -2.57
C VAL A 78 3.30 3.42 -2.94
N VAL A 79 2.90 2.43 -3.73
CA VAL A 79 1.59 2.36 -4.39
C VAL A 79 0.94 1.00 -4.12
N PRO A 80 -0.39 0.88 -4.07
CA PRO A 80 -1.04 -0.43 -4.01
C PRO A 80 -0.74 -1.25 -5.27
N LEU A 81 -0.48 -2.54 -5.10
CA LEU A 81 -0.35 -3.49 -6.21
C LEU A 81 -1.71 -3.78 -6.86
N ALA A 82 -2.79 -3.48 -6.14
CA ALA A 82 -4.19 -3.68 -6.52
C ALA A 82 -4.54 -5.15 -6.83
N ILE A 83 -3.98 -6.07 -6.05
CA ILE A 83 -4.40 -7.47 -6.05
C ILE A 83 -5.83 -7.55 -5.53
N GLY A 84 -6.66 -8.42 -6.15
CA GLY A 84 -8.10 -8.50 -5.84
C GLY A 84 -8.95 -7.50 -6.61
N ALA A 85 -8.32 -6.67 -7.44
CA ALA A 85 -8.99 -5.75 -8.37
C ALA A 85 -9.96 -4.75 -7.73
N ASP A 86 -9.78 -4.42 -6.43
CA ASP A 86 -10.53 -3.33 -5.81
C ASP A 86 -10.34 -2.04 -6.61
N VAL A 87 -11.44 -1.45 -7.06
CA VAL A 87 -11.41 -0.30 -7.98
C VAL A 87 -10.80 0.96 -7.34
N ASP A 88 -10.85 1.11 -6.02
CA ASP A 88 -10.18 2.22 -5.34
C ASP A 88 -8.65 2.05 -5.39
N HIS A 89 -8.14 0.83 -5.17
CA HIS A 89 -6.71 0.52 -5.31
C HIS A 89 -6.24 0.66 -6.76
N LEU A 90 -7.02 0.16 -7.71
CA LEU A 90 -6.75 0.34 -9.14
C LEU A 90 -6.73 1.81 -9.55
N THR A 91 -7.65 2.62 -9.03
CA THR A 91 -7.74 4.07 -9.27
C THR A 91 -6.49 4.79 -8.75
N VAL A 92 -6.02 4.43 -7.54
CA VAL A 92 -4.77 4.98 -6.97
C VAL A 92 -3.57 4.57 -7.82
N ARG A 93 -3.46 3.30 -8.22
CA ARG A 93 -2.39 2.80 -9.08
C ARG A 93 -2.36 3.52 -10.43
N GLU A 94 -3.51 3.64 -11.10
CA GLU A 94 -3.65 4.38 -12.36
C GLU A 94 -3.20 5.84 -12.22
N ALA A 95 -3.63 6.50 -11.15
CA ALA A 95 -3.26 7.89 -10.90
C ALA A 95 -1.76 8.06 -10.62
N ALA A 96 -1.14 7.11 -9.93
CA ALA A 96 0.27 7.15 -9.55
C ALA A 96 1.23 6.77 -10.69
N THR A 97 0.77 6.03 -11.69
CA THR A 97 1.62 5.52 -12.80
C THR A 97 2.53 6.59 -13.44
N PRO A 98 2.10 7.83 -13.75
CA PRO A 98 2.99 8.86 -14.31
C PRO A 98 4.14 9.26 -13.37
N PHE A 99 4.04 8.97 -12.07
CA PHE A 99 5.03 9.34 -11.05
C PHE A 99 6.00 8.20 -10.72
N THR A 100 5.79 7.00 -11.28
CA THR A 100 6.67 5.84 -11.04
C THR A 100 7.85 5.80 -12.00
N ALA A 101 7.73 6.39 -13.18
CA ALA A 101 8.78 6.40 -14.18
C ALA A 101 10.06 7.11 -13.68
N ASN A 102 11.20 6.44 -13.82
CA ASN A 102 12.54 6.95 -13.44
C ASN A 102 12.67 7.36 -11.96
N ARG A 103 11.86 6.80 -11.09
CA ARG A 103 11.85 7.10 -9.65
C ARG A 103 11.85 5.81 -8.84
N PRO A 104 12.49 5.82 -7.66
CA PRO A 104 12.34 4.71 -6.71
C PRO A 104 10.87 4.42 -6.43
N THR A 105 10.42 3.24 -6.85
CA THR A 105 9.02 2.84 -6.75
C THR A 105 8.90 1.47 -6.12
N ALA A 106 7.95 1.34 -5.21
CA ALA A 106 7.55 0.08 -4.61
C ALA A 106 6.03 -0.10 -4.68
N PHE A 107 5.59 -1.33 -4.93
CA PHE A 107 4.19 -1.71 -4.81
C PHE A 107 4.02 -2.59 -3.57
N TYR A 108 3.06 -2.24 -2.72
CA TYR A 108 2.70 -3.07 -1.58
C TYR A 108 1.58 -4.05 -1.92
N GLU A 109 1.57 -5.20 -1.26
CA GLU A 109 0.52 -6.19 -1.39
C GLU A 109 -0.71 -5.80 -0.60
N ASP A 110 -1.84 -5.76 -1.28
CA ASP A 110 -3.10 -5.32 -0.70
C ASP A 110 -3.71 -6.41 0.18
N LEU A 111 -3.75 -6.19 1.48
CA LEU A 111 -4.40 -7.07 2.44
C LEU A 111 -5.83 -6.55 2.74
N PRO A 112 -6.79 -7.47 2.86
CA PRO A 112 -6.66 -8.93 2.91
C PRO A 112 -6.64 -9.64 1.54
N TYR A 113 -6.72 -8.95 0.42
CA TYR A 113 -6.92 -9.54 -0.92
C TYR A 113 -5.84 -10.56 -1.29
N ILE A 114 -4.56 -10.24 -1.10
CA ILE A 114 -3.46 -11.17 -1.39
C ILE A 114 -3.54 -12.46 -0.58
N ALA A 115 -4.11 -12.44 0.62
CA ALA A 115 -4.26 -13.64 1.43
C ALA A 115 -5.19 -14.67 0.77
N ASN A 116 -6.17 -14.18 0.00
CA ASN A 116 -7.15 -14.98 -0.72
C ASN A 116 -6.78 -15.21 -2.20
N ALA A 117 -5.72 -14.59 -2.69
CA ALA A 117 -5.25 -14.73 -4.07
C ALA A 117 -4.71 -16.14 -4.36
N SER A 118 -4.74 -16.55 -5.62
CA SER A 118 -4.15 -17.81 -6.07
C SER A 118 -2.62 -17.80 -5.90
N GLU A 119 -2.02 -18.97 -5.84
CA GLU A 119 -0.55 -19.10 -5.75
C GLU A 119 0.16 -18.53 -6.98
N ALA A 120 -0.48 -18.51 -8.14
CA ALA A 120 0.05 -17.90 -9.36
C ALA A 120 0.10 -16.36 -9.21
N GLU A 121 -0.96 -15.74 -8.71
CA GLU A 121 -1.02 -14.31 -8.44
C GLU A 121 -0.04 -13.88 -7.34
N LYS A 122 0.14 -14.71 -6.29
CA LYS A 122 1.11 -14.45 -5.23
C LYS A 122 2.55 -14.50 -5.72
N LYS A 123 2.84 -15.37 -6.72
CA LYS A 123 4.20 -15.52 -7.27
C LYS A 123 4.52 -14.51 -8.35
N ASN A 124 3.54 -14.10 -9.11
CA ASN A 124 3.72 -13.17 -10.22
C ASN A 124 2.48 -12.28 -10.32
N PRO A 125 2.29 -11.35 -9.39
CA PRO A 125 1.16 -10.43 -9.45
C PRO A 125 1.24 -9.61 -10.73
N ALA A 126 0.10 -9.35 -11.34
CA ALA A 126 0.01 -8.47 -12.49
C ALA A 126 0.51 -7.07 -12.09
N GLY A 127 1.76 -6.82 -12.39
CA GLY A 127 2.40 -5.51 -12.18
C GLY A 127 1.75 -4.43 -13.05
N PRO A 128 2.14 -3.17 -12.86
CA PRO A 128 1.74 -2.10 -13.75
C PRO A 128 2.15 -2.44 -15.19
N ALA A 129 1.29 -2.12 -16.16
CA ALA A 129 1.60 -2.30 -17.56
C ALA A 129 2.84 -1.47 -17.92
N GLY A 130 3.89 -2.12 -18.43
CA GLY A 130 5.13 -1.45 -18.85
C GLY A 130 6.30 -2.42 -18.95
N GLU A 131 7.42 -1.94 -19.47
CA GLU A 131 8.66 -2.72 -19.61
C GLU A 131 9.48 -2.79 -18.31
N GLU A 132 9.08 -2.05 -17.28
CA GLU A 132 9.82 -2.00 -16.02
C GLU A 132 9.63 -3.29 -15.23
N ILE A 133 10.74 -3.90 -14.85
CA ILE A 133 10.77 -5.14 -14.06
C ILE A 133 10.72 -4.77 -12.57
N PHE A 134 9.77 -5.39 -11.85
CA PHE A 134 9.66 -5.29 -10.41
C PHE A 134 10.07 -6.61 -9.77
N GLU A 135 10.88 -6.53 -8.72
CA GLU A 135 11.37 -7.67 -7.98
C GLU A 135 10.82 -7.67 -6.55
N PRO A 136 10.47 -8.84 -6.00
CA PRO A 136 10.00 -8.91 -4.62
C PRO A 136 11.13 -8.71 -3.64
N ILE A 137 10.86 -7.95 -2.58
CA ILE A 137 11.75 -7.77 -1.44
C ILE A 137 10.94 -7.86 -0.14
N ILE A 138 11.50 -8.44 0.91
CA ILE A 138 10.84 -8.58 2.20
C ILE A 138 11.49 -7.63 3.21
N TYR A 139 10.69 -6.71 3.74
CA TYR A 139 11.08 -5.88 4.86
C TYR A 139 10.62 -6.53 6.17
N ARG A 140 11.55 -6.80 7.06
CA ARG A 140 11.29 -7.41 8.36
C ARG A 140 11.33 -6.38 9.47
N ALA A 141 10.52 -6.60 10.50
CA ALA A 141 10.56 -5.81 11.72
C ALA A 141 10.25 -6.71 12.93
N ASP A 142 10.93 -6.47 14.03
CA ASP A 142 10.68 -7.18 15.28
C ASP A 142 9.24 -6.93 15.77
N ALA A 143 8.62 -7.99 16.28
CA ALA A 143 7.24 -7.98 16.76
C ALA A 143 6.21 -7.46 15.73
N ALA A 144 6.50 -7.61 14.42
CA ALA A 144 5.69 -7.03 13.35
C ALA A 144 4.27 -7.58 13.34
N ILE A 145 4.07 -8.88 13.59
CA ILE A 145 2.75 -9.53 13.51
C ILE A 145 1.77 -8.92 14.52
N GLU A 146 2.14 -8.87 15.80
CA GLU A 146 1.26 -8.33 16.83
C GLU A 146 1.07 -6.81 16.69
N ARG A 147 2.12 -6.09 16.29
CA ARG A 147 2.02 -4.67 15.98
C ARG A 147 1.05 -4.43 14.82
N LYS A 148 1.16 -5.20 13.74
CA LYS A 148 0.28 -5.12 12.58
C LYS A 148 -1.16 -5.38 12.97
N ARG A 149 -1.44 -6.48 13.72
CA ARG A 149 -2.78 -6.80 14.21
C ARG A 149 -3.38 -5.63 14.99
N ARG A 150 -2.65 -5.08 15.94
CA ARG A 150 -3.11 -3.94 16.76
C ARG A 150 -3.38 -2.68 15.95
N LEU A 151 -2.58 -2.44 14.89
CA LEU A 151 -2.75 -1.29 14.02
C LEU A 151 -3.99 -1.44 13.13
N VAL A 152 -4.15 -2.58 12.46
CA VAL A 152 -5.26 -2.78 11.51
C VAL A 152 -6.62 -2.85 12.22
N LEU A 153 -6.70 -3.37 13.42
CA LEU A 153 -7.91 -3.32 14.25
C LEU A 153 -8.31 -1.88 14.66
N GLY A 154 -7.48 -0.89 14.35
CA GLY A 154 -7.85 0.52 14.45
C GLY A 154 -8.89 0.97 13.43
N TYR A 155 -9.08 0.21 12.36
CA TYR A 155 -10.10 0.43 11.33
C TYR A 155 -11.37 -0.38 11.65
N ALA A 156 -11.92 -0.15 12.83
CA ALA A 156 -13.06 -0.91 13.35
C ALA A 156 -14.32 -0.87 12.47
N SER A 157 -14.44 0.13 11.57
CA SER A 157 -15.54 0.19 10.61
C SER A 157 -15.38 -0.78 9.43
N GLN A 158 -14.19 -1.40 9.26
CA GLN A 158 -13.85 -2.21 8.10
C GLN A 158 -13.20 -3.55 8.46
N ILE A 159 -12.50 -3.60 9.57
CA ILE A 159 -11.68 -4.74 9.99
C ILE A 159 -12.22 -5.27 11.30
N ASP A 160 -12.82 -6.45 11.27
CA ASP A 160 -13.17 -7.20 12.47
C ASP A 160 -11.97 -8.02 13.00
N GLU A 161 -12.18 -8.71 14.11
CA GLU A 161 -11.12 -9.53 14.73
C GLU A 161 -10.63 -10.66 13.81
N GLN A 162 -11.53 -11.24 13.00
CA GLN A 162 -11.18 -12.32 12.07
C GLN A 162 -10.33 -11.80 10.91
N ALA A 163 -10.74 -10.71 10.30
CA ALA A 163 -9.97 -10.04 9.24
C ALA A 163 -8.62 -9.53 9.77
N GLY A 164 -8.60 -8.94 10.96
CA GLY A 164 -7.38 -8.48 11.61
C GLY A 164 -6.39 -9.61 11.89
N ALA A 165 -6.87 -10.78 12.32
CA ALA A 165 -6.06 -11.97 12.51
C ALA A 165 -5.52 -12.50 11.16
N LEU A 166 -6.35 -12.57 10.12
CA LEU A 166 -5.93 -12.97 8.78
C LEU A 166 -4.79 -12.09 8.25
N ILE A 167 -4.98 -10.77 8.33
CA ILE A 167 -3.99 -9.77 7.88
C ILE A 167 -2.67 -9.93 8.66
N ALA A 168 -2.73 -10.07 9.96
CA ALA A 168 -1.54 -10.22 10.79
C ALA A 168 -0.82 -11.53 10.54
N ASN A 169 -1.57 -12.64 10.46
CA ASN A 169 -1.00 -13.97 10.22
C ASN A 169 -0.40 -14.12 8.82
N PHE A 170 -0.87 -13.35 7.84
CA PHE A 170 -0.29 -13.38 6.50
C PHE A 170 1.20 -13.02 6.52
N ALA A 171 1.64 -12.17 7.44
CA ALA A 171 3.04 -11.81 7.61
C ALA A 171 3.93 -13.02 7.99
N ILE A 172 3.36 -14.12 8.51
CA ILE A 172 4.10 -15.36 8.80
C ILE A 172 4.73 -15.92 7.52
N ASN A 173 4.07 -15.78 6.36
CA ASN A 173 4.60 -16.21 5.07
C ASN A 173 5.92 -15.52 4.71
N TYR A 174 6.20 -14.38 5.34
CA TYR A 174 7.40 -13.55 5.14
C TYR A 174 8.25 -13.44 6.41
N ASN A 175 8.15 -14.44 7.31
CA ASN A 175 8.85 -14.46 8.59
C ASN A 175 8.63 -13.18 9.42
N GLY A 176 7.39 -12.71 9.46
CA GLY A 176 6.99 -11.49 10.18
C GLY A 176 7.20 -10.20 9.40
N GLY A 177 7.58 -10.29 8.13
CA GLY A 177 7.82 -9.11 7.28
C GLY A 177 6.63 -8.69 6.42
N GLU A 178 6.90 -7.72 5.58
CA GLU A 178 6.03 -7.24 4.49
C GLU A 178 6.77 -7.38 3.17
N ARG A 179 6.10 -7.90 2.15
CA ARG A 179 6.67 -7.98 0.81
C ARG A 179 6.29 -6.76 0.00
N LEU A 180 7.29 -6.12 -0.57
CA LEU A 180 7.14 -5.07 -1.57
C LEU A 180 7.69 -5.53 -2.91
N TRP A 181 7.14 -5.03 -3.97
CA TRP A 181 7.63 -5.22 -5.34
C TRP A 181 8.32 -3.94 -5.76
N ILE A 182 9.64 -3.98 -5.90
CA ILE A 182 10.47 -2.79 -6.08
C ILE A 182 11.10 -2.74 -7.47
N ASN A 183 11.25 -1.54 -7.99
CA ASN A 183 12.02 -1.33 -9.22
C ASN A 183 13.53 -1.18 -8.94
N ARG A 184 14.31 -1.14 -10.01
CA ARG A 184 15.76 -1.00 -9.94
C ARG A 184 16.19 0.29 -9.24
N SER A 185 15.48 1.39 -9.47
CA SER A 185 15.77 2.68 -8.83
C SER A 185 15.57 2.62 -7.32
N TRP A 186 14.54 1.93 -6.84
CA TRP A 186 14.35 1.69 -5.40
C TRP A 186 15.52 0.93 -4.78
N ARG A 187 15.94 -0.16 -5.42
CA ARG A 187 17.06 -0.98 -4.94
C ARG A 187 18.35 -0.16 -4.83
N SER A 188 18.60 0.74 -5.77
CA SER A 188 19.79 1.60 -5.77
C SER A 188 19.72 2.70 -4.70
N SER A 189 18.56 3.26 -4.45
CA SER A 189 18.36 4.37 -3.51
C SER A 189 18.22 3.91 -2.05
N PHE A 190 17.70 2.71 -1.85
CA PHE A 190 17.45 2.11 -0.53
C PHE A 190 18.11 0.72 -0.45
N PRO A 191 19.46 0.65 -0.46
CA PRO A 191 20.15 -0.62 -0.34
C PRO A 191 19.76 -1.26 0.99
N GLN A 192 19.37 -2.53 0.93
CA GLN A 192 19.26 -3.32 2.14
C GLN A 192 20.66 -3.82 2.48
N ASP A 193 21.11 -3.51 3.67
CA ASP A 193 22.27 -4.23 4.22
C ASP A 193 21.92 -5.72 4.18
N ASP A 194 22.83 -6.54 3.65
CA ASP A 194 22.68 -7.99 3.47
C ASP A 194 22.55 -8.73 4.83
N VAL A 195 21.51 -8.42 5.60
CA VAL A 195 21.18 -9.13 6.85
C VAL A 195 20.56 -10.52 6.58
N MET A 196 20.55 -10.97 5.32
CA MET A 196 19.75 -12.13 4.91
C MET A 196 20.53 -13.35 4.42
N ASN A 197 21.85 -13.42 4.57
CA ASN A 197 22.64 -14.59 4.14
C ASN A 197 23.30 -15.37 5.28
N SER A 198 22.77 -15.35 6.47
CA SER A 198 23.28 -16.21 7.54
C SER A 198 22.17 -17.05 8.16
N HIS A 199 21.64 -18.01 7.41
CA HIS A 199 21.11 -19.27 7.98
C HIS A 199 20.92 -20.25 6.81
N ASN A 200 22.01 -20.96 6.47
CA ASN A 200 21.95 -22.30 5.91
C ASN A 200 21.50 -23.25 6.99
#